data_8e80a6b39dbce4bdb03b70e944d45661
#
_entry.id   8e80a6b39dbce4bdb03b70e944d45661
#
_cell.length_a   1.000
_cell.length_b   1.000
_cell.length_c   1.000
_cell.angle_alpha   90.00
_cell.angle_beta   90.00
_cell.angle_gamma   90.00
#
_symmetry.space_group_name_H-M   'P 1'
#
loop_
_entity.id
_entity.type
_entity.pdbx_description
1 polymer ?
#
loop_
_entity_poly.entity_id
_entity_poly.type
_entity_poly.pdbx_seq_one_letter_code
_entity_poly.pdbx_strand_id
1 'polypeptide(L)'
;DLTDPPSFRNALRGVQTVVHLAASIRDQPRGSIEELNGIATWRMVEAAERQGVERFVFFSALGASTHHRTRCLRAKALAEQAVRAAAVRSIVFAPSIVYAPGDPWLTLLERLALLPVMPVSGSGRALFQPIWAEDVAACVIAALKAGGGAAHERYELAGPETLSHTEIVRTLLRSLGRRRTLVRVPTPIVSRGLRLLERAMGAKAFATWDEAELMEVAMTSVRGAADAQALGVIPQRMAAVLGSG
;
A
#
# COMPACT_ATOMS: atom_id res chain seq x y z
N ASP A 1 -16.78 10.35 6.57
CA ASP A 1 -16.84 9.33 5.51
C ASP A 1 -16.32 9.91 4.20
N LEU A 2 -15.34 9.28 3.56
CA LEU A 2 -14.73 9.77 2.31
C LEU A 2 -15.67 9.68 1.09
N THR A 3 -16.69 8.84 1.16
CA THR A 3 -17.72 8.75 0.13
C THR A 3 -18.80 9.84 0.28
N ASP A 4 -18.78 10.56 1.41
CA ASP A 4 -19.71 11.65 1.73
C ASP A 4 -18.94 12.98 1.93
N PRO A 5 -18.75 13.81 0.88
CA PRO A 5 -17.99 15.06 0.98
C PRO A 5 -18.44 16.05 2.07
N PRO A 6 -19.76 16.20 2.37
CA PRO A 6 -20.18 17.04 3.49
C PRO A 6 -19.59 16.66 4.83
N SER A 7 -19.35 15.35 5.06
CA SER A 7 -18.89 14.83 6.35
C SER A 7 -17.46 15.27 6.72
N PHE A 8 -16.59 15.55 5.73
CA PHE A 8 -15.21 15.93 6.00
C PHE A 8 -14.89 17.43 5.73
N ARG A 9 -15.76 18.17 5.02
CA ARG A 9 -15.54 19.59 4.75
C ARG A 9 -15.35 20.42 6.03
N ASN A 10 -16.19 20.18 7.03
CA ASN A 10 -16.08 20.88 8.31
C ASN A 10 -14.85 20.45 9.12
N ALA A 11 -14.39 19.20 8.95
CA ALA A 11 -13.20 18.70 9.62
C ALA A 11 -11.90 19.34 9.11
N LEU A 12 -11.91 19.96 7.93
CA LEU A 12 -10.74 20.62 7.33
C LEU A 12 -10.58 22.09 7.76
N ARG A 13 -11.54 22.66 8.49
CA ARG A 13 -11.45 24.07 8.94
C ARG A 13 -10.27 24.24 9.91
N GLY A 14 -9.35 25.16 9.59
CA GLY A 14 -8.18 25.47 10.42
C GLY A 14 -7.11 24.36 10.39
N VAL A 15 -7.24 23.36 9.51
CA VAL A 15 -6.25 22.31 9.30
C VAL A 15 -5.15 22.84 8.38
N GLN A 16 -3.90 22.79 8.83
CA GLN A 16 -2.75 23.21 8.03
C GLN A 16 -2.23 22.05 7.15
N THR A 17 -2.27 20.83 7.65
CA THR A 17 -1.73 19.66 6.93
C THR A 17 -2.72 18.50 6.95
N VAL A 18 -3.00 17.95 5.79
CA VAL A 18 -3.78 16.71 5.63
C VAL A 18 -2.84 15.57 5.30
N VAL A 19 -2.92 14.47 6.05
CA VAL A 19 -2.25 13.21 5.74
C VAL A 19 -3.29 12.19 5.29
N HIS A 20 -3.38 11.97 3.97
CA HIS A 20 -4.38 11.11 3.36
C HIS A 20 -3.87 9.67 3.20
N LEU A 21 -4.17 8.83 4.19
CA LEU A 21 -3.80 7.41 4.24
C LEU A 21 -4.91 6.49 3.75
N ALA A 22 -6.12 7.02 3.60
CA ALA A 22 -7.27 6.19 3.25
C ALA A 22 -7.10 5.56 1.86
N ALA A 23 -7.24 4.26 1.82
CA ALA A 23 -7.16 3.45 0.61
C ALA A 23 -7.92 2.15 0.78
N SER A 24 -8.32 1.54 -0.33
CA SER A 24 -8.86 0.20 -0.33
C SER A 24 -8.28 -0.62 -1.47
N ILE A 25 -7.88 -1.85 -1.18
CA ILE A 25 -7.42 -2.84 -2.17
C ILE A 25 -8.56 -3.77 -2.60
N ARG A 26 -9.77 -3.57 -2.06
CA ARG A 26 -10.99 -4.33 -2.37
C ARG A 26 -12.20 -3.42 -2.41
N ASP A 27 -13.22 -3.81 -3.15
CA ASP A 27 -14.50 -3.13 -3.12
C ASP A 27 -15.12 -3.21 -1.72
N GLN A 28 -15.74 -2.13 -1.29
CA GLN A 28 -16.43 -2.00 -0.01
C GLN A 28 -17.94 -1.82 -0.27
N PRO A 29 -18.81 -2.09 0.72
CA PRO A 29 -20.27 -1.89 0.56
C PRO A 29 -20.67 -0.48 0.13
N ARG A 30 -19.82 0.52 0.41
CA ARG A 30 -20.09 1.94 0.13
C ARG A 30 -19.20 2.54 -0.95
N GLY A 31 -18.44 1.73 -1.69
CA GLY A 31 -17.61 2.26 -2.77
C GLY A 31 -16.68 1.24 -3.39
N SER A 32 -16.49 1.37 -4.68
CA SER A 32 -15.52 0.60 -5.46
C SER A 32 -14.08 1.01 -5.16
N ILE A 33 -13.12 0.20 -5.59
CA ILE A 33 -11.68 0.53 -5.50
C ILE A 33 -11.41 1.89 -6.15
N GLU A 34 -12.02 2.18 -7.30
CA GLU A 34 -11.85 3.42 -8.05
C GLU A 34 -12.43 4.62 -7.29
N GLU A 35 -13.60 4.45 -6.69
CA GLU A 35 -14.25 5.51 -5.90
C GLU A 35 -13.45 5.83 -4.65
N LEU A 36 -13.01 4.82 -3.92
CA LEU A 36 -12.32 4.98 -2.63
C LEU A 36 -10.89 5.49 -2.79
N ASN A 37 -10.16 5.07 -3.82
CA ASN A 37 -8.78 5.51 -4.02
C ASN A 37 -8.67 6.72 -4.97
N GLY A 38 -9.48 6.79 -6.02
CA GLY A 38 -9.41 7.84 -7.03
C GLY A 38 -10.30 9.04 -6.70
N ILE A 39 -11.62 8.83 -6.77
CA ILE A 39 -12.61 9.92 -6.66
C ILE A 39 -12.61 10.53 -5.25
N ALA A 40 -12.52 9.70 -4.21
CA ALA A 40 -12.47 10.19 -2.83
C ALA A 40 -11.23 11.05 -2.55
N THR A 41 -10.06 10.66 -3.11
CA THR A 41 -8.83 11.46 -2.99
C THR A 41 -8.97 12.79 -3.74
N TRP A 42 -9.50 12.77 -4.95
CA TRP A 42 -9.76 14.00 -5.71
C TRP A 42 -10.68 14.97 -4.95
N ARG A 43 -11.81 14.48 -4.43
CA ARG A 43 -12.73 15.28 -3.60
C ARG A 43 -12.08 15.82 -2.33
N MET A 44 -11.21 15.02 -1.70
CA MET A 44 -10.49 15.43 -0.49
C MET A 44 -9.49 16.56 -0.80
N VAL A 45 -8.73 16.44 -1.88
CA VAL A 45 -7.77 17.49 -2.26
C VAL A 45 -8.47 18.79 -2.66
N GLU A 46 -9.59 18.73 -3.42
CA GLU A 46 -10.40 19.90 -3.71
C GLU A 46 -10.96 20.55 -2.43
N ALA A 47 -11.41 19.76 -1.48
CA ALA A 47 -11.90 20.28 -0.20
C ALA A 47 -10.77 20.92 0.61
N ALA A 48 -9.57 20.35 0.58
CA ALA A 48 -8.39 20.90 1.23
C ALA A 48 -8.00 22.26 0.64
N GLU A 49 -7.99 22.41 -0.69
CA GLU A 49 -7.75 23.69 -1.36
C GLU A 49 -8.78 24.76 -0.95
N ARG A 50 -10.07 24.42 -0.99
CA ARG A 50 -11.15 25.37 -0.61
C ARG A 50 -11.08 25.82 0.85
N GLN A 51 -10.50 25.01 1.74
CA GLN A 51 -10.34 25.35 3.16
C GLN A 51 -8.97 25.98 3.49
N GLY A 52 -8.13 26.23 2.48
CA GLY A 52 -6.81 26.84 2.67
C GLY A 52 -5.80 25.95 3.37
N VAL A 53 -5.91 24.63 3.21
CA VAL A 53 -4.90 23.67 3.70
C VAL A 53 -3.57 23.98 3.02
N GLU A 54 -2.50 24.08 3.79
CA GLU A 54 -1.18 24.48 3.30
C GLU A 54 -0.43 23.30 2.66
N ARG A 55 -0.68 22.06 3.15
CA ARG A 55 0.05 20.87 2.74
C ARG A 55 -0.84 19.62 2.68
N PHE A 56 -0.70 18.86 1.60
CA PHE A 56 -1.41 17.62 1.39
C PHE A 56 -0.41 16.47 1.20
N VAL A 57 -0.41 15.51 2.13
CA VAL A 57 0.39 14.28 2.04
C VAL A 57 -0.47 13.16 1.48
N PHE A 58 -0.03 12.54 0.41
CA PHE A 58 -0.75 11.45 -0.27
C PHE A 58 0.10 10.19 -0.36
N PHE A 59 -0.55 9.04 -0.12
CA PHE A 59 0.06 7.72 -0.30
C PHE A 59 -0.39 7.09 -1.62
N SER A 60 0.49 7.15 -2.62
CA SER A 60 0.41 6.40 -3.88
C SER A 60 0.93 4.96 -3.67
N ALA A 61 1.50 4.36 -4.69
CA ALA A 61 2.18 3.06 -4.62
C ALA A 61 3.25 2.97 -5.71
N LEU A 62 4.32 2.21 -5.47
CA LEU A 62 5.26 1.85 -6.54
C LEU A 62 4.54 1.06 -7.64
N GLY A 63 4.83 1.39 -8.89
CA GLY A 63 4.16 0.80 -10.04
C GLY A 63 2.81 1.41 -10.39
N ALA A 64 2.31 2.41 -9.64
CA ALA A 64 1.08 3.11 -10.00
C ALA A 64 1.20 3.74 -11.40
N SER A 65 0.26 3.38 -12.28
CA SER A 65 0.18 3.88 -13.67
C SER A 65 -1.27 3.85 -14.13
N THR A 66 -1.69 4.85 -14.89
CA THR A 66 -3.04 4.92 -15.47
C THR A 66 -3.36 3.78 -16.43
N HIS A 67 -2.33 3.13 -16.96
CA HIS A 67 -2.44 1.97 -17.87
C HIS A 67 -2.19 0.64 -17.17
N HIS A 68 -2.05 0.65 -15.83
CA HIS A 68 -1.77 -0.59 -15.10
C HIS A 68 -2.97 -1.55 -15.16
N ARG A 69 -2.69 -2.87 -15.25
CA ARG A 69 -3.74 -3.90 -15.32
C ARG A 69 -4.62 -3.96 -14.05
N THR A 70 -4.01 -3.76 -12.87
CA THR A 70 -4.76 -3.81 -11.61
C THR A 70 -5.54 -2.51 -11.36
N ARG A 71 -6.79 -2.64 -10.91
CA ARG A 71 -7.69 -1.53 -10.60
C ARG A 71 -7.10 -0.57 -9.56
N CYS A 72 -6.52 -1.13 -8.49
CA CYS A 72 -5.94 -0.37 -7.39
C CYS A 72 -4.81 0.55 -7.86
N LEU A 73 -3.84 0.06 -8.63
CA LEU A 73 -2.71 0.87 -9.10
C LEU A 73 -3.13 1.92 -10.14
N ARG A 74 -4.16 1.63 -10.97
CA ARG A 74 -4.75 2.66 -11.84
C ARG A 74 -5.41 3.77 -11.04
N ALA A 75 -6.23 3.42 -10.05
CA ALA A 75 -6.92 4.39 -9.20
C ALA A 75 -5.92 5.24 -8.39
N LYS A 76 -4.85 4.65 -7.88
CA LYS A 76 -3.76 5.36 -7.21
C LYS A 76 -3.05 6.34 -8.15
N ALA A 77 -2.79 5.95 -9.40
CA ALA A 77 -2.17 6.84 -10.39
C ALA A 77 -3.06 8.05 -10.73
N LEU A 78 -4.36 7.83 -10.92
CA LEU A 78 -5.32 8.92 -11.15
C LEU A 78 -5.41 9.87 -9.95
N ALA A 79 -5.41 9.32 -8.74
CA ALA A 79 -5.36 10.11 -7.51
C ALA A 79 -4.07 10.94 -7.40
N GLU A 80 -2.91 10.33 -7.71
CA GLU A 80 -1.62 11.03 -7.73
C GLU A 80 -1.62 12.20 -8.73
N GLN A 81 -2.20 12.01 -9.93
CA GLN A 81 -2.35 13.09 -10.91
C GLN A 81 -3.22 14.23 -10.36
N ALA A 82 -4.35 13.92 -9.74
CA ALA A 82 -5.23 14.92 -9.15
C ALA A 82 -4.52 15.71 -8.03
N VAL A 83 -3.79 15.03 -7.14
CA VAL A 83 -3.02 15.66 -6.07
C VAL A 83 -1.92 16.58 -6.62
N ARG A 84 -1.24 16.17 -7.69
CA ARG A 84 -0.17 16.97 -8.31
C ARG A 84 -0.68 18.13 -9.16
N ALA A 85 -1.92 18.05 -9.66
CA ALA A 85 -2.56 19.13 -10.40
C ALA A 85 -3.19 20.20 -9.50
N ALA A 86 -3.31 19.92 -8.22
CA ALA A 86 -3.89 20.81 -7.23
C ALA A 86 -2.97 21.98 -6.89
N ALA A 87 -3.53 23.11 -6.47
CA ALA A 87 -2.74 24.27 -6.04
C ALA A 87 -2.13 24.10 -4.64
N VAL A 88 -2.68 23.18 -3.82
CA VAL A 88 -2.12 22.88 -2.50
C VAL A 88 -0.75 22.19 -2.64
N ARG A 89 0.22 22.61 -1.84
CA ARG A 89 1.54 21.94 -1.79
C ARG A 89 1.37 20.48 -1.41
N SER A 90 1.99 19.57 -2.17
CA SER A 90 1.80 18.15 -1.93
C SER A 90 3.10 17.38 -1.76
N ILE A 91 3.05 16.37 -0.89
CA ILE A 91 4.08 15.34 -0.75
C ILE A 91 3.44 14.00 -1.10
N VAL A 92 3.95 13.34 -2.12
CA VAL A 92 3.49 12.03 -2.54
C VAL A 92 4.50 10.97 -2.11
N PHE A 93 4.08 10.05 -1.27
CA PHE A 93 4.82 8.85 -0.96
C PHE A 93 4.31 7.69 -1.82
N ALA A 94 5.21 7.05 -2.55
CA ALA A 94 4.93 5.85 -3.34
C ALA A 94 5.68 4.66 -2.71
N PRO A 95 5.10 3.99 -1.70
CA PRO A 95 5.75 2.85 -1.08
C PRO A 95 5.68 1.59 -1.95
N SER A 96 6.64 0.69 -1.74
CA SER A 96 6.51 -0.73 -2.03
C SER A 96 5.48 -1.36 -1.09
N ILE A 97 5.51 -2.68 -0.93
CA ILE A 97 4.62 -3.31 0.05
C ILE A 97 5.03 -2.89 1.46
N VAL A 98 4.12 -2.24 2.16
CA VAL A 98 4.31 -1.84 3.56
C VAL A 98 3.83 -2.99 4.44
N TYR A 99 4.62 -3.34 5.45
CA TYR A 99 4.30 -4.41 6.38
C TYR A 99 4.53 -3.97 7.82
N ALA A 100 3.79 -4.60 8.73
CA ALA A 100 3.98 -4.49 10.17
C ALA A 100 3.62 -5.82 10.85
N PRO A 101 4.25 -6.19 11.98
CA PRO A 101 3.77 -7.31 12.79
C PRO A 101 2.29 -7.14 13.13
N GLY A 102 1.49 -8.18 12.84
CA GLY A 102 0.04 -8.17 13.08
C GLY A 102 -0.80 -7.48 11.99
N ASP A 103 -0.22 -7.02 10.89
CA ASP A 103 -1.01 -6.53 9.77
C ASP A 103 -1.85 -7.65 9.11
N PRO A 104 -2.94 -7.32 8.41
CA PRO A 104 -3.84 -8.32 7.83
C PRO A 104 -3.14 -9.26 6.83
N TRP A 105 -2.16 -8.76 6.07
CA TRP A 105 -1.46 -9.55 5.06
C TRP A 105 -0.50 -10.57 5.72
N LEU A 106 0.36 -10.13 6.65
CA LEU A 106 1.22 -11.04 7.40
C LEU A 106 0.39 -12.04 8.22
N THR A 107 -0.68 -11.58 8.89
CA THR A 107 -1.60 -12.44 9.64
C THR A 107 -2.23 -13.52 8.75
N LEU A 108 -2.59 -13.19 7.50
CA LEU A 108 -3.07 -14.20 6.54
C LEU A 108 -1.99 -15.23 6.24
N LEU A 109 -0.76 -14.79 5.94
CA LEU A 109 0.36 -15.68 5.67
C LEU A 109 0.71 -16.56 6.89
N GLU A 110 0.66 -16.02 8.11
CA GLU A 110 0.84 -16.75 9.37
C GLU A 110 -0.21 -17.86 9.55
N ARG A 111 -1.47 -17.55 9.25
CA ARG A 111 -2.57 -18.54 9.27
C ARG A 111 -2.37 -19.62 8.22
N LEU A 112 -1.96 -19.26 7.01
CA LEU A 112 -1.63 -20.24 5.96
C LEU A 112 -0.43 -21.11 6.33
N ALA A 113 0.53 -20.57 7.11
CA ALA A 113 1.67 -21.33 7.62
C ALA A 113 1.28 -22.40 8.66
N LEU A 114 0.03 -22.44 9.14
CA LEU A 114 -0.50 -23.54 9.98
C LEU A 114 -0.80 -24.80 9.15
N LEU A 115 -1.06 -24.64 7.85
CA LEU A 115 -1.33 -25.76 6.97
C LEU A 115 -0.08 -26.65 6.79
N PRO A 116 -0.23 -27.93 6.42
CA PRO A 116 0.90 -28.82 6.16
C PRO A 116 1.76 -28.37 4.97
N VAL A 117 1.18 -27.64 4.04
CA VAL A 117 1.85 -26.98 2.90
C VAL A 117 1.51 -25.51 2.87
N MET A 118 2.44 -24.68 2.38
CA MET A 118 2.26 -23.24 2.26
C MET A 118 1.85 -22.90 0.82
N PRO A 119 0.60 -22.49 0.57
CA PRO A 119 0.18 -22.05 -0.76
C PRO A 119 0.78 -20.69 -1.10
N VAL A 120 1.30 -20.57 -2.31
CA VAL A 120 1.81 -19.31 -2.88
C VAL A 120 1.00 -19.01 -4.14
N SER A 121 0.35 -17.84 -4.16
CA SER A 121 -0.43 -17.41 -5.32
C SER A 121 0.46 -17.17 -6.53
N GLY A 122 0.03 -17.70 -7.68
CA GLY A 122 0.67 -17.50 -8.97
C GLY A 122 2.08 -18.06 -9.07
N SER A 123 2.96 -17.32 -9.75
CA SER A 123 4.35 -17.73 -9.95
C SER A 123 5.22 -17.57 -8.71
N GLY A 124 4.82 -16.69 -7.79
CA GLY A 124 5.60 -16.27 -6.64
C GLY A 124 6.89 -15.53 -6.98
N ARG A 125 7.05 -15.06 -8.23
CA ARG A 125 8.28 -14.43 -8.76
C ARG A 125 8.21 -12.91 -8.77
N ALA A 126 7.04 -12.30 -8.58
CA ALA A 126 6.91 -10.85 -8.50
C ALA A 126 7.85 -10.29 -7.43
N LEU A 127 8.55 -9.21 -7.78
CA LEU A 127 9.58 -8.61 -6.95
C LEU A 127 9.01 -7.44 -6.15
N PHE A 128 9.37 -7.38 -4.89
CA PHE A 128 8.99 -6.34 -3.96
C PHE A 128 10.23 -5.84 -3.21
N GLN A 129 10.13 -4.63 -2.69
CA GLN A 129 11.09 -4.09 -1.73
C GLN A 129 10.34 -3.75 -0.44
N PRO A 130 10.00 -4.77 0.39
CA PRO A 130 9.17 -4.58 1.56
C PRO A 130 9.77 -3.52 2.49
N ILE A 131 8.94 -2.59 2.94
CA ILE A 131 9.34 -1.54 3.87
C ILE A 131 8.49 -1.61 5.14
N TRP A 132 9.15 -1.47 6.29
CA TRP A 132 8.46 -1.49 7.58
C TRP A 132 7.62 -0.24 7.78
N ALA A 133 6.43 -0.39 8.37
CA ALA A 133 5.48 0.71 8.55
C ALA A 133 6.05 1.85 9.42
N GLU A 134 6.91 1.54 10.41
CA GLU A 134 7.54 2.59 11.22
C GLU A 134 8.63 3.35 10.47
N ASP A 135 9.36 2.70 9.54
CA ASP A 135 10.29 3.40 8.65
C ASP A 135 9.53 4.35 7.72
N VAL A 136 8.35 3.94 7.23
CA VAL A 136 7.46 4.81 6.44
C VAL A 136 6.99 6.00 7.28
N ALA A 137 6.57 5.77 8.51
CA ALA A 137 6.15 6.84 9.42
C ALA A 137 7.29 7.82 9.73
N ALA A 138 8.51 7.30 9.92
CA ALA A 138 9.70 8.13 10.12
C ALA A 138 9.99 9.00 8.89
N CYS A 139 9.85 8.46 7.66
CA CYS A 139 9.98 9.22 6.42
C CYS A 139 8.96 10.36 6.32
N VAL A 140 7.69 10.09 6.68
CA VAL A 140 6.63 11.10 6.69
C VAL A 140 6.97 12.24 7.67
N ILE A 141 7.37 11.88 8.89
CA ILE A 141 7.74 12.86 9.92
C ILE A 141 8.94 13.70 9.46
N ALA A 142 9.95 13.07 8.86
CA ALA A 142 11.14 13.76 8.34
C ALA A 142 10.76 14.76 7.23
N ALA A 143 9.96 14.34 6.24
CA ALA A 143 9.52 15.19 5.15
C ALA A 143 8.64 16.36 5.64
N LEU A 144 7.79 16.13 6.62
CA LEU A 144 6.97 17.19 7.23
C LEU A 144 7.83 18.22 7.97
N LYS A 145 8.87 17.78 8.68
CA LYS A 145 9.82 18.65 9.41
C LYS A 145 10.72 19.45 8.47
N ALA A 146 11.15 18.87 7.36
CA ALA A 146 11.99 19.55 6.38
C ALA A 146 11.31 20.76 5.71
N GLY A 147 9.99 20.88 5.83
CA GLY A 147 9.24 22.02 5.35
C GLY A 147 8.99 22.08 3.85
N GLY A 148 9.62 21.17 3.07
CA GLY A 148 9.50 21.04 1.62
C GLY A 148 10.01 22.26 0.83
N GLY A 149 10.87 22.02 -0.15
CA GLY A 149 11.39 23.09 -1.03
C GLY A 149 10.52 23.30 -2.27
N ALA A 150 10.02 22.22 -2.87
CA ALA A 150 9.19 22.24 -4.07
C ALA A 150 7.69 22.31 -3.74
N ALA A 151 6.90 22.80 -4.70
CA ALA A 151 5.43 22.79 -4.58
C ALA A 151 4.87 21.36 -4.52
N HIS A 152 5.49 20.44 -5.25
CA HIS A 152 5.12 19.03 -5.28
C HIS A 152 6.36 18.16 -5.17
N GLU A 153 6.40 17.32 -4.17
CA GLU A 153 7.49 16.37 -3.91
C GLU A 153 6.99 14.93 -4.05
N ARG A 154 7.86 14.03 -4.50
CA ARG A 154 7.54 12.60 -4.61
C ARG A 154 8.71 11.76 -4.13
N TYR A 155 8.42 10.85 -3.22
CA TYR A 155 9.38 9.91 -2.63
C TYR A 155 8.95 8.47 -2.91
N GLU A 156 9.87 7.67 -3.43
CA GLU A 156 9.70 6.22 -3.60
C GLU A 156 10.21 5.52 -2.33
N LEU A 157 9.28 5.00 -1.52
CA LEU A 157 9.65 4.36 -0.28
C LEU A 157 9.81 2.84 -0.47
N ALA A 158 11.05 2.41 -0.54
CA ALA A 158 11.40 1.01 -0.71
C ALA A 158 12.31 0.53 0.44
N GLY A 159 12.10 -0.71 0.85
CA GLY A 159 12.99 -1.37 1.80
C GLY A 159 14.35 -1.69 1.17
N PRO A 160 15.34 -2.13 1.99
CA PRO A 160 16.73 -2.32 1.57
C PRO A 160 16.95 -3.59 0.74
N GLU A 161 15.96 -4.47 0.66
CA GLU A 161 16.07 -5.78 0.01
C GLU A 161 15.05 -5.92 -1.10
N THR A 162 15.48 -6.44 -2.26
CA THR A 162 14.55 -6.87 -3.33
C THR A 162 14.27 -8.36 -3.15
N LEU A 163 13.04 -8.68 -2.79
CA LEU A 163 12.59 -10.04 -2.51
C LEU A 163 11.45 -10.44 -3.45
N SER A 164 11.48 -11.67 -3.94
CA SER A 164 10.31 -12.26 -4.59
C SER A 164 9.24 -12.58 -3.53
N HIS A 165 7.97 -12.68 -3.95
CA HIS A 165 6.89 -13.12 -3.05
C HIS A 165 7.23 -14.45 -2.36
N THR A 166 7.87 -15.38 -3.08
CA THR A 166 8.35 -16.65 -2.51
C THR A 166 9.38 -16.43 -1.39
N GLU A 167 10.31 -15.49 -1.55
CA GLU A 167 11.33 -15.18 -0.53
C GLU A 167 10.74 -14.50 0.68
N ILE A 168 9.77 -13.61 0.49
CA ILE A 168 8.99 -13.01 1.59
C ILE A 168 8.33 -14.09 2.45
N VAL A 169 7.61 -15.03 1.80
CA VAL A 169 6.97 -16.16 2.49
C VAL A 169 8.00 -17.02 3.23
N ARG A 170 9.16 -17.30 2.63
CA ARG A 170 10.24 -18.03 3.31
C ARG A 170 10.82 -17.28 4.50
N THR A 171 10.94 -15.97 4.41
CA THR A 171 11.41 -15.12 5.51
C THR A 171 10.45 -15.18 6.68
N LEU A 172 9.14 -15.07 6.42
CA LEU A 172 8.10 -15.23 7.44
C LEU A 172 8.13 -16.64 8.06
N LEU A 173 8.22 -17.71 7.25
CA LEU A 173 8.29 -19.08 7.79
C LEU A 173 9.51 -19.28 8.71
N ARG A 174 10.63 -18.66 8.37
CA ARG A 174 11.85 -18.70 9.21
C ARG A 174 11.66 -17.98 10.53
N SER A 175 11.04 -16.78 10.54
CA SER A 175 10.75 -16.04 11.78
C SER A 175 9.79 -16.80 12.70
N LEU A 176 8.84 -17.54 12.11
CA LEU A 176 7.92 -18.41 12.85
C LEU A 176 8.54 -19.76 13.30
N GLY A 177 9.81 -20.04 12.99
CA GLY A 177 10.44 -21.33 13.26
C GLY A 177 9.81 -22.50 12.49
N ARG A 178 9.09 -22.25 11.39
CA ARG A 178 8.34 -23.27 10.66
C ARG A 178 9.00 -23.65 9.34
N ARG A 179 8.99 -24.93 9.04
CA ARG A 179 9.40 -25.47 7.74
C ARG A 179 8.16 -25.98 7.01
N ARG A 180 7.86 -25.42 5.83
CA ARG A 180 6.71 -25.81 4.99
C ARG A 180 7.14 -25.95 3.54
N THR A 181 6.63 -26.96 2.86
CA THR A 181 6.76 -27.07 1.41
C THR A 181 5.89 -26.01 0.75
N LEU A 182 6.48 -25.22 -0.13
CA LEU A 182 5.76 -24.19 -0.87
C LEU A 182 5.08 -24.82 -2.09
N VAL A 183 3.78 -24.66 -2.20
CA VAL A 183 2.98 -25.13 -3.33
C VAL A 183 2.46 -23.95 -4.11
N ARG A 184 2.86 -23.82 -5.38
CA ARG A 184 2.37 -22.77 -6.26
C ARG A 184 0.96 -23.08 -6.72
N VAL A 185 0.03 -22.18 -6.48
CA VAL A 185 -1.35 -22.29 -6.93
C VAL A 185 -1.56 -21.34 -8.10
N PRO A 186 -1.87 -21.80 -9.31
CA PRO A 186 -2.08 -20.94 -10.47
C PRO A 186 -3.13 -19.86 -10.19
N THR A 187 -2.82 -18.62 -10.57
CA THR A 187 -3.70 -17.46 -10.32
C THR A 187 -5.14 -17.64 -10.77
N PRO A 188 -5.44 -18.30 -11.92
CA PRO A 188 -6.83 -18.54 -12.31
C PRO A 188 -7.60 -19.41 -11.31
N ILE A 189 -6.92 -20.36 -10.64
CA ILE A 189 -7.54 -21.23 -9.62
C ILE A 189 -7.79 -20.40 -8.35
N VAL A 190 -6.79 -19.65 -7.90
CA VAL A 190 -6.91 -18.74 -6.74
C VAL A 190 -8.04 -17.73 -6.99
N SER A 191 -8.04 -17.06 -8.13
CA SER A 191 -9.04 -16.04 -8.47
C SER A 191 -10.46 -16.60 -8.54
N ARG A 192 -10.66 -17.81 -9.10
CA ARG A 192 -11.99 -18.45 -9.11
C ARG A 192 -12.45 -18.82 -7.71
N GLY A 193 -11.56 -19.41 -6.91
CA GLY A 193 -11.86 -19.74 -5.52
C GLY A 193 -12.20 -18.50 -4.68
N LEU A 194 -11.42 -17.44 -4.80
CA LEU A 194 -11.67 -16.18 -4.09
C LEU A 194 -12.96 -15.49 -4.54
N ARG A 195 -13.26 -15.44 -5.84
CA ARG A 195 -14.55 -14.90 -6.33
C ARG A 195 -15.77 -15.68 -5.80
N LEU A 196 -15.65 -17.00 -5.70
CA LEU A 196 -16.70 -17.82 -5.10
C LEU A 196 -16.85 -17.51 -3.61
N LEU A 197 -15.74 -17.37 -2.90
CA LEU A 197 -15.70 -17.00 -1.50
C LEU A 197 -16.32 -15.60 -1.27
N GLU A 198 -15.95 -14.62 -2.09
CA GLU A 198 -16.50 -13.27 -2.05
C GLU A 198 -18.03 -13.26 -2.27
N ARG A 199 -18.52 -14.08 -3.22
CA ARG A 199 -19.97 -14.22 -3.44
C ARG A 199 -20.70 -14.83 -2.24
N ALA A 200 -20.06 -15.76 -1.53
CA ALA A 200 -20.64 -16.43 -0.37
C ALA A 200 -20.56 -15.59 0.91
N MET A 201 -19.46 -14.86 1.12
CA MET A 201 -19.15 -14.15 2.36
C MET A 201 -19.24 -12.62 2.24
N GLY A 202 -19.35 -12.08 1.02
CA GLY A 202 -19.37 -10.63 0.78
C GLY A 202 -18.15 -9.92 1.34
N ALA A 203 -18.36 -8.78 1.99
CA ALA A 203 -17.29 -7.97 2.58
C ALA A 203 -16.50 -8.67 3.72
N LYS A 204 -16.98 -9.81 4.21
CA LYS A 204 -16.30 -10.62 5.26
C LYS A 204 -15.29 -11.62 4.67
N ALA A 205 -15.11 -11.68 3.36
CA ALA A 205 -14.10 -12.53 2.74
C ALA A 205 -12.69 -12.13 3.27
N PHE A 206 -11.91 -13.13 3.69
CA PHE A 206 -10.57 -12.90 4.27
C PHE A 206 -9.52 -12.51 3.22
N ALA A 207 -9.75 -12.80 1.94
CA ALA A 207 -8.92 -12.37 0.81
C ALA A 207 -9.80 -12.19 -0.43
N THR A 208 -9.35 -11.33 -1.36
CA THR A 208 -10.04 -11.03 -2.61
C THR A 208 -9.18 -11.37 -3.82
N TRP A 209 -9.81 -11.47 -4.99
CA TRP A 209 -9.07 -11.73 -6.22
C TRP A 209 -8.18 -10.53 -6.63
N ASP A 210 -8.60 -9.29 -6.34
CA ASP A 210 -7.81 -8.07 -6.56
C ASP A 210 -6.50 -8.11 -5.77
N GLU A 211 -6.56 -8.58 -4.52
CA GLU A 211 -5.37 -8.78 -3.67
C GLU A 211 -4.42 -9.83 -4.25
N ALA A 212 -4.97 -10.95 -4.72
CA ALA A 212 -4.16 -12.01 -5.33
C ALA A 212 -3.48 -11.53 -6.62
N GLU A 213 -4.17 -10.71 -7.43
CA GLU A 213 -3.60 -10.11 -8.63
C GLU A 213 -2.49 -9.11 -8.30
N LEU A 214 -2.64 -8.33 -7.23
CA LEU A 214 -1.64 -7.36 -6.79
C LEU A 214 -0.32 -8.06 -6.38
N MET A 215 -0.40 -9.28 -5.83
CA MET A 215 0.78 -10.08 -5.49
C MET A 215 1.57 -10.63 -6.69
N GLU A 216 1.08 -10.46 -7.90
CA GLU A 216 1.78 -10.81 -9.14
C GLU A 216 2.41 -9.60 -9.86
N VAL A 217 2.28 -8.42 -9.27
CA VAL A 217 2.82 -7.17 -9.82
C VAL A 217 4.06 -6.77 -9.05
N ALA A 218 5.15 -6.52 -9.78
CA ALA A 218 6.37 -6.01 -9.16
C ALA A 218 6.15 -4.59 -8.60
N MET A 219 6.61 -4.37 -7.38
CA MET A 219 6.58 -3.07 -6.70
C MET A 219 8.00 -2.74 -6.24
N THR A 220 8.85 -2.39 -7.20
CA THR A 220 10.27 -2.08 -6.98
C THR A 220 10.61 -0.69 -7.48
N SER A 221 11.50 -0.01 -6.78
CA SER A 221 12.16 1.22 -7.22
C SER A 221 13.56 0.91 -7.71
N VAL A 222 13.95 1.50 -8.84
CA VAL A 222 15.35 1.46 -9.31
C VAL A 222 16.28 2.23 -8.39
N ARG A 223 15.74 3.15 -7.59
CA ARG A 223 16.45 3.96 -6.59
C ARG A 223 16.65 3.22 -5.27
N GLY A 224 15.98 2.07 -5.10
CA GLY A 224 16.01 1.31 -3.84
C GLY A 224 15.59 2.18 -2.65
N ALA A 225 16.37 2.14 -1.58
CA ALA A 225 16.11 2.90 -0.35
C ALA A 225 16.61 4.36 -0.39
N ALA A 226 17.09 4.87 -1.54
CA ALA A 226 17.74 6.19 -1.61
C ALA A 226 16.85 7.34 -1.14
N ASP A 227 15.55 7.32 -1.43
CA ASP A 227 14.63 8.38 -1.00
C ASP A 227 14.38 8.38 0.51
N ALA A 228 14.27 7.20 1.13
CA ALA A 228 14.20 7.09 2.59
C ALA A 228 15.50 7.59 3.24
N GLN A 229 16.66 7.22 2.68
CA GLN A 229 17.96 7.67 3.16
C GLN A 229 18.15 9.18 3.00
N ALA A 230 17.69 9.78 1.92
CA ALA A 230 17.68 11.22 1.73
C ALA A 230 16.83 11.95 2.79
N LEU A 231 15.81 11.30 3.32
CA LEU A 231 15.02 11.78 4.46
C LEU A 231 15.67 11.45 5.84
N GLY A 232 16.89 10.87 5.84
CA GLY A 232 17.60 10.49 7.07
C GLY A 232 17.10 9.18 7.70
N VAL A 233 16.32 8.37 6.99
CA VAL A 233 15.81 7.10 7.48
C VAL A 233 16.55 5.95 6.80
N ILE A 234 17.08 5.01 7.59
CA ILE A 234 17.71 3.79 7.10
C ILE A 234 16.70 2.64 7.27
N PRO A 235 16.03 2.20 6.20
CA PRO A 235 15.02 1.17 6.31
C PRO A 235 15.56 -0.16 6.79
N GLN A 236 14.82 -0.83 7.66
CA GLN A 236 15.20 -2.10 8.24
C GLN A 236 14.91 -3.28 7.29
N ARG A 237 15.74 -4.33 7.40
CA ARG A 237 15.50 -5.59 6.69
C ARG A 237 14.30 -6.32 7.26
N MET A 238 13.49 -6.93 6.39
CA MET A 238 12.30 -7.67 6.81
C MET A 238 12.62 -8.77 7.83
N ALA A 239 13.72 -9.49 7.65
CA ALA A 239 14.14 -10.53 8.57
C ALA A 239 14.51 -10.00 9.96
N ALA A 240 15.05 -8.78 10.06
CA ALA A 240 15.37 -8.15 11.34
C ALA A 240 14.09 -7.75 12.09
N VAL A 241 13.13 -7.15 11.39
CA VAL A 241 11.85 -6.73 11.99
C VAL A 241 11.03 -7.93 12.46
N LEU A 242 10.91 -8.98 11.64
CA LEU A 242 10.12 -10.17 11.99
C LEU A 242 10.81 -11.10 13.00
N GLY A 243 12.13 -11.02 13.13
CA GLY A 243 12.91 -11.84 14.08
C GLY A 243 13.12 -11.18 15.44
N SER A 244 12.71 -9.93 15.61
CA SER A 244 12.82 -9.17 16.88
C SER A 244 11.59 -9.24 17.78
N GLY A 245 10.59 -10.05 17.40
CA GLY A 245 9.35 -10.28 18.15
C GLY A 245 9.42 -11.47 19.11
#